data_740b62e09dcd48bac502ff905b612584
#
_entry.id   740b62e09dcd48bac502ff905b612584
#
_cell.length_a   1.000
_cell.length_b   1.000
_cell.length_c   1.000
_cell.angle_alpha   90.00
_cell.angle_beta   90.00
_cell.angle_gamma   90.00
#
_symmetry.space_group_name_H-M   'P 1'
#
loop_
_entity.id
_entity.type
_entity.pdbx_description
1 polymer ?
#
loop_
_entity_poly.entity_id
_entity_poly.type
_entity_poly.pdbx_seq_one_letter_code
_entity_poly.pdbx_strand_id
1 'polypeptide(L)'
;MKRFLLAALAITFVSATANPVRADDTDPSAVLDKAIKATGGEEKLKKIDAITWKSKLTITFNDNTNQFTGHTTLQGLDHYRSEFEGEFGGNPFKGVTVFNGDKGWRKFGDNKMELEGDALDNEKRQVYLQAIPSLLVPLKGKGFKLESAGEEKVGDKPAVGIKVTGPDSKDFTLYFDKESGLPVKLVAKVVGFGGEEFTQTTTYTEYKDFDGIKKAIKAESKRDGEDFIKSEVSEFKVLDKVDPKAFSEPE
;
A
#
# COMPACT_ATOMS: atom_id res chain seq x y z
N MET A 1 -9.34 82.08 12.52
CA MET A 1 -10.33 81.10 12.08
C MET A 1 -9.61 80.04 11.21
N LYS A 2 -9.20 78.92 11.81
CA LYS A 2 -8.55 77.78 11.12
C LYS A 2 -9.53 76.60 11.16
N ARG A 3 -10.04 76.20 9.97
CA ARG A 3 -10.93 75.04 9.80
C ARG A 3 -10.03 73.79 9.69
N PHE A 4 -10.17 72.85 10.62
CA PHE A 4 -9.61 71.53 10.51
C PHE A 4 -10.58 70.62 9.75
N LEU A 5 -10.15 70.07 8.62
CA LEU A 5 -10.83 69.00 7.91
C LEU A 5 -10.37 67.67 8.52
N LEU A 6 -11.30 66.93 9.13
CA LEU A 6 -11.09 65.50 9.51
C LEU A 6 -11.42 64.65 8.29
N ALA A 7 -10.39 64.02 7.72
CA ALA A 7 -10.59 62.96 6.75
C ALA A 7 -10.81 61.62 7.49
N ALA A 8 -12.00 61.06 7.42
CA ALA A 8 -12.30 59.72 7.92
C ALA A 8 -11.84 58.66 6.93
N LEU A 9 -10.83 57.92 7.32
CA LEU A 9 -10.33 56.77 6.54
C LEU A 9 -11.22 55.54 6.85
N ALA A 10 -12.08 55.19 5.92
CA ALA A 10 -12.91 53.97 6.02
C ALA A 10 -12.02 52.77 5.65
N ILE A 11 -11.61 51.99 6.65
CA ILE A 11 -10.95 50.69 6.46
C ILE A 11 -12.05 49.68 6.18
N THR A 12 -12.21 49.28 4.91
CA THR A 12 -13.04 48.14 4.51
C THR A 12 -12.35 46.86 4.89
N PHE A 13 -12.80 46.18 5.93
CA PHE A 13 -12.42 44.82 6.27
C PHE A 13 -13.06 43.88 5.23
N VAL A 14 -12.26 43.41 4.27
CA VAL A 14 -12.64 42.25 3.44
C VAL A 14 -12.50 41.00 4.28
N SER A 15 -13.60 40.54 4.87
CA SER A 15 -13.67 39.24 5.52
C SER A 15 -13.59 38.18 4.42
N ALA A 16 -12.42 37.61 4.23
CA ALA A 16 -12.26 36.37 3.47
C ALA A 16 -12.97 35.27 4.26
N THR A 17 -14.21 34.94 3.90
CA THR A 17 -14.88 33.73 4.36
C THR A 17 -14.13 32.56 3.75
N ALA A 18 -13.20 31.96 4.53
CA ALA A 18 -12.70 30.64 4.24
C ALA A 18 -13.92 29.70 4.33
N ASN A 19 -14.46 29.33 3.18
CA ASN A 19 -15.41 28.22 3.13
C ASN A 19 -14.68 27.01 3.71
N PRO A 20 -15.24 26.33 4.73
CA PRO A 20 -14.71 25.04 5.13
C PRO A 20 -14.73 24.15 3.90
N VAL A 21 -13.58 23.63 3.49
CA VAL A 21 -13.52 22.58 2.46
C VAL A 21 -14.37 21.44 3.02
N ARG A 22 -15.59 21.34 2.51
CA ARG A 22 -16.47 20.22 2.77
C ARG A 22 -15.71 19.00 2.27
N ALA A 23 -15.52 17.97 3.11
CA ALA A 23 -15.05 16.67 2.66
C ALA A 23 -15.91 16.32 1.44
N ASP A 24 -15.27 16.16 0.29
CA ASP A 24 -15.96 15.93 -0.97
C ASP A 24 -16.72 14.61 -0.80
N ASP A 25 -18.05 14.65 -0.96
CA ASP A 25 -18.95 13.48 -0.86
C ASP A 25 -18.75 12.54 -2.08
N THR A 26 -17.48 12.29 -2.47
CA THR A 26 -17.17 11.37 -3.55
C THR A 26 -17.54 9.96 -3.11
N ASP A 27 -18.47 9.34 -3.82
CA ASP A 27 -18.88 7.96 -3.56
C ASP A 27 -17.66 7.02 -3.65
N PRO A 28 -17.25 6.38 -2.55
CA PRO A 28 -16.07 5.52 -2.53
C PRO A 28 -16.21 4.32 -3.48
N SER A 29 -17.44 3.88 -3.76
CA SER A 29 -17.69 2.80 -4.72
C SER A 29 -17.38 3.25 -6.15
N ALA A 30 -17.76 4.46 -6.53
CA ALA A 30 -17.47 5.02 -7.85
C ALA A 30 -15.96 5.24 -8.04
N VAL A 31 -15.25 5.69 -7.01
CA VAL A 31 -13.78 5.83 -7.02
C VAL A 31 -13.13 4.46 -7.22
N LEU A 32 -13.57 3.44 -6.46
CA LEU A 32 -13.05 2.08 -6.59
C LEU A 32 -13.32 1.50 -7.98
N ASP A 33 -14.51 1.68 -8.53
CA ASP A 33 -14.86 1.19 -9.87
C ASP A 33 -13.99 1.82 -10.96
N LYS A 34 -13.71 3.14 -10.85
CA LYS A 34 -12.77 3.83 -11.74
C LYS A 34 -11.36 3.24 -11.62
N ALA A 35 -10.90 2.97 -10.39
CA ALA A 35 -9.59 2.40 -10.14
C ALA A 35 -9.46 0.95 -10.67
N ILE A 36 -10.47 0.13 -10.47
CA ILE A 36 -10.54 -1.24 -11.02
C ILE A 36 -10.46 -1.19 -12.55
N LYS A 37 -11.23 -0.29 -13.20
CA LYS A 37 -11.19 -0.10 -14.65
C LYS A 37 -9.80 0.33 -15.13
N ALA A 38 -9.16 1.26 -14.41
CA ALA A 38 -7.83 1.77 -14.73
C ALA A 38 -6.73 0.71 -14.59
N THR A 39 -6.86 -0.19 -13.60
CA THR A 39 -5.85 -1.23 -13.30
C THR A 39 -5.91 -2.39 -14.29
N GLY A 40 -7.06 -2.70 -14.89
CA GLY A 40 -7.17 -3.80 -15.87
C GLY A 40 -8.59 -4.24 -16.15
N GLY A 41 -9.56 -3.67 -15.42
CA GLY A 41 -10.98 -3.99 -15.54
C GLY A 41 -11.41 -5.17 -14.67
N GLU A 42 -12.64 -5.12 -14.21
CA GLU A 42 -13.20 -6.07 -13.24
C GLU A 42 -13.17 -7.52 -13.75
N GLU A 43 -13.54 -7.74 -15.01
CA GLU A 43 -13.58 -9.06 -15.63
C GLU A 43 -12.23 -9.79 -15.64
N LYS A 44 -11.15 -9.02 -15.81
CA LYS A 44 -9.79 -9.57 -15.81
C LYS A 44 -9.29 -9.77 -14.38
N LEU A 45 -9.44 -8.75 -13.54
CA LEU A 45 -8.97 -8.80 -12.15
C LEU A 45 -9.68 -9.86 -11.31
N LYS A 46 -10.97 -10.14 -11.56
CA LYS A 46 -11.71 -11.25 -10.90
C LYS A 46 -11.17 -12.64 -11.21
N LYS A 47 -10.52 -12.81 -12.37
CA LYS A 47 -9.97 -14.10 -12.79
C LYS A 47 -8.59 -14.37 -12.21
N ILE A 48 -8.00 -13.39 -11.54
CA ILE A 48 -6.69 -13.55 -10.91
C ILE A 48 -6.87 -14.35 -9.63
N ASP A 49 -6.45 -15.61 -9.67
CA ASP A 49 -6.36 -16.46 -8.49
C ASP A 49 -5.00 -16.30 -7.80
N ALA A 50 -3.92 -16.24 -8.58
CA ALA A 50 -2.59 -16.10 -8.05
C ALA A 50 -1.73 -15.15 -8.88
N ILE A 51 -0.77 -14.51 -8.21
CA ILE A 51 0.23 -13.63 -8.81
C ILE A 51 1.62 -13.93 -8.26
N THR A 52 2.62 -13.66 -9.08
CA THR A 52 4.03 -13.69 -8.65
C THR A 52 4.78 -12.47 -9.17
N TRP A 53 5.76 -12.01 -8.42
CA TRP A 53 6.62 -10.93 -8.88
C TRP A 53 8.03 -11.05 -8.30
N LYS A 54 9.00 -10.51 -9.05
CA LYS A 54 10.36 -10.29 -8.57
C LYS A 54 10.60 -8.80 -8.39
N SER A 55 11.36 -8.45 -7.37
CA SER A 55 11.69 -7.07 -7.06
C SER A 55 13.11 -6.91 -6.56
N LYS A 56 13.67 -5.72 -6.81
CA LYS A 56 14.83 -5.21 -6.08
C LYS A 56 14.30 -4.36 -4.94
N LEU A 57 14.86 -4.58 -3.75
CA LEU A 57 14.48 -3.88 -2.53
C LEU A 57 15.69 -3.13 -2.00
N THR A 58 15.48 -1.88 -1.64
CA THR A 58 16.44 -1.09 -0.87
C THR A 58 15.79 -0.81 0.48
N ILE A 59 16.35 -1.39 1.55
CA ILE A 59 15.81 -1.29 2.91
C ILE A 59 16.75 -0.41 3.73
N THR A 60 16.20 0.66 4.31
CA THR A 60 16.93 1.56 5.21
C THR A 60 16.52 1.28 6.64
N PHE A 61 17.50 1.01 7.48
CA PHE A 61 17.32 0.77 8.90
C PHE A 61 18.48 1.41 9.68
N ASN A 62 18.17 2.31 10.64
CA ASN A 62 19.18 3.07 11.40
C ASN A 62 20.26 3.69 10.49
N ASP A 63 19.83 4.44 9.47
CA ASP A 63 20.69 5.10 8.46
C ASP A 63 21.54 4.14 7.60
N ASN A 64 21.44 2.83 7.82
CA ASN A 64 22.11 1.83 6.99
C ASN A 64 21.16 1.35 5.88
N THR A 65 21.66 1.39 4.66
CA THR A 65 20.92 0.96 3.47
C THR A 65 21.45 -0.37 2.98
N ASN A 66 20.57 -1.34 2.84
CA ASN A 66 20.88 -2.69 2.37
C ASN A 66 20.03 -3.02 1.13
N GLN A 67 20.62 -3.76 0.20
CA GLN A 67 19.96 -4.17 -1.04
C GLN A 67 19.63 -5.66 -1.00
N PHE A 68 18.40 -5.97 -1.43
CA PHE A 68 17.90 -7.34 -1.53
C PHE A 68 17.22 -7.56 -2.88
N THR A 69 17.19 -8.79 -3.31
CA THR A 69 16.28 -9.26 -4.35
C THR A 69 15.17 -10.06 -3.68
N GLY A 70 13.93 -9.83 -4.10
CA GLY A 70 12.75 -10.50 -3.57
C GLY A 70 12.01 -11.27 -4.65
N HIS A 71 11.45 -12.41 -4.29
CA HIS A 71 10.51 -13.17 -5.10
C HIS A 71 9.28 -13.50 -4.26
N THR A 72 8.13 -13.04 -4.70
CA THR A 72 6.87 -13.22 -3.97
C THR A 72 5.85 -13.94 -4.81
N THR A 73 5.15 -14.89 -4.21
CA THR A 73 3.98 -15.58 -4.78
C THR A 73 2.82 -15.45 -3.81
N LEU A 74 1.66 -15.07 -4.33
CA LEU A 74 0.43 -14.87 -3.58
C LEU A 74 -0.71 -15.57 -4.30
N GLN A 75 -1.54 -16.30 -3.57
CA GLN A 75 -2.81 -16.87 -4.05
C GLN A 75 -3.94 -16.45 -3.10
N GLY A 76 -4.96 -15.78 -3.65
CA GLY A 76 -5.95 -15.09 -2.84
C GLY A 76 -5.32 -14.03 -1.93
N LEU A 77 -5.72 -13.96 -0.66
CA LEU A 77 -5.12 -13.12 0.38
C LEU A 77 -4.60 -13.96 1.58
N ASP A 78 -4.69 -15.27 1.49
CA ASP A 78 -4.46 -16.22 2.57
C ASP A 78 -3.38 -17.28 2.29
N HIS A 79 -2.77 -17.25 1.08
CA HIS A 79 -1.63 -18.08 0.72
C HIS A 79 -0.51 -17.19 0.20
N TYR A 80 0.60 -17.19 0.88
CA TYR A 80 1.70 -16.28 0.60
C TYR A 80 3.06 -16.94 0.80
N ARG A 81 3.98 -16.67 -0.11
CA ARG A 81 5.40 -16.95 0.05
C ARG A 81 6.21 -15.79 -0.47
N SER A 82 7.10 -15.28 0.34
CA SER A 82 8.10 -14.29 -0.05
C SER A 82 9.48 -14.75 0.37
N GLU A 83 10.37 -14.80 -0.59
CA GLU A 83 11.78 -15.09 -0.41
C GLU A 83 12.56 -13.82 -0.73
N PHE A 84 13.59 -13.56 0.04
CA PHE A 84 14.50 -12.47 -0.26
C PHE A 84 15.94 -12.87 0.07
N GLU A 85 16.86 -12.35 -0.69
CA GLU A 85 18.30 -12.54 -0.49
C GLU A 85 19.06 -11.26 -0.79
N GLY A 86 20.15 -11.05 -0.09
CA GLY A 86 21.00 -9.87 -0.22
C GLY A 86 22.11 -9.88 0.79
N GLU A 87 22.58 -8.71 1.17
CA GLU A 87 23.58 -8.52 2.20
C GLU A 87 23.02 -7.64 3.31
N PHE A 88 23.32 -8.00 4.55
CA PHE A 88 23.00 -7.18 5.72
C PHE A 88 24.29 -7.01 6.55
N GLY A 89 24.72 -5.75 6.70
CA GLY A 89 25.99 -5.47 7.39
C GLY A 89 27.21 -6.13 6.76
N GLY A 90 27.23 -6.32 5.43
CA GLY A 90 28.31 -6.97 4.69
C GLY A 90 28.29 -8.50 4.72
N ASN A 91 27.27 -9.12 5.34
CA ASN A 91 27.11 -10.57 5.38
C ASN A 91 25.95 -11.02 4.50
N PRO A 92 26.06 -12.14 3.78
CA PRO A 92 24.95 -12.74 3.06
C PRO A 92 23.76 -12.99 3.99
N PHE A 93 22.57 -12.58 3.56
CA PHE A 93 21.36 -12.73 4.34
C PHE A 93 20.22 -13.21 3.45
N LYS A 94 19.53 -14.25 3.90
CA LYS A 94 18.37 -14.82 3.21
C LYS A 94 17.22 -14.96 4.19
N GLY A 95 16.02 -14.71 3.69
CA GLY A 95 14.83 -14.94 4.47
C GLY A 95 13.69 -15.45 3.62
N VAL A 96 12.80 -16.17 4.27
CA VAL A 96 11.54 -16.61 3.70
C VAL A 96 10.43 -16.43 4.72
N THR A 97 9.31 -15.87 4.28
CA THR A 97 8.06 -15.82 5.02
C THR A 97 7.01 -16.56 4.21
N VAL A 98 6.31 -17.49 4.87
CA VAL A 98 5.24 -18.27 4.26
C VAL A 98 4.04 -18.23 5.18
N PHE A 99 2.86 -18.13 4.64
CA PHE A 99 1.65 -18.56 5.33
C PHE A 99 0.68 -19.27 4.38
N ASN A 100 -0.11 -20.16 4.96
CA ASN A 100 -1.12 -20.99 4.31
C ASN A 100 -2.34 -21.04 5.22
N GLY A 101 -3.32 -20.19 4.96
CA GLY A 101 -4.48 -20.00 5.83
C GLY A 101 -4.05 -19.53 7.23
N ASP A 102 -4.29 -20.37 8.25
CA ASP A 102 -4.01 -20.04 9.65
C ASP A 102 -2.65 -20.55 10.16
N LYS A 103 -1.80 -21.00 9.26
CA LYS A 103 -0.44 -21.41 9.58
C LYS A 103 0.57 -20.47 8.92
N GLY A 104 1.60 -20.08 9.65
CA GLY A 104 2.63 -19.21 9.12
C GLY A 104 4.02 -19.56 9.66
N TRP A 105 5.03 -19.30 8.87
CA TRP A 105 6.42 -19.53 9.21
C TRP A 105 7.31 -18.40 8.67
N ARG A 106 8.35 -18.13 9.42
CA ARG A 106 9.42 -17.24 9.00
C ARG A 106 10.75 -17.89 9.25
N LYS A 107 11.65 -17.82 8.28
CA LYS A 107 13.02 -18.33 8.41
C LYS A 107 14.01 -17.26 7.98
N PHE A 108 15.00 -16.99 8.81
CA PHE A 108 16.11 -16.10 8.54
C PHE A 108 17.42 -16.86 8.74
N GLY A 109 18.17 -17.11 7.67
CA GLY A 109 19.29 -18.04 7.71
C GLY A 109 18.82 -19.41 8.19
N ASP A 110 19.42 -19.91 9.27
CA ASP A 110 19.07 -21.20 9.90
C ASP A 110 17.97 -21.09 10.96
N ASN A 111 17.60 -19.88 11.36
CA ASN A 111 16.58 -19.66 12.39
C ASN A 111 15.19 -19.69 11.78
N LYS A 112 14.41 -20.72 12.13
CA LYS A 112 13.02 -20.89 11.73
C LYS A 112 12.10 -20.68 12.94
N MET A 113 11.01 -19.97 12.75
CA MET A 113 9.96 -19.74 13.72
C MET A 113 8.58 -19.93 13.11
N GLU A 114 7.66 -20.47 13.87
CA GLU A 114 6.25 -20.48 13.54
C GLU A 114 5.64 -19.12 13.90
N LEU A 115 4.72 -18.65 13.07
CA LEU A 115 3.97 -17.41 13.29
C LEU A 115 2.58 -17.78 13.81
N GLU A 116 2.26 -17.35 15.01
CA GLU A 116 0.99 -17.61 15.68
C GLU A 116 0.38 -16.32 16.23
N GLY A 117 -0.94 -16.33 16.46
CA GLY A 117 -1.66 -15.22 17.07
C GLY A 117 -1.37 -13.88 16.39
N ASP A 118 -1.07 -12.86 17.18
CA ASP A 118 -0.83 -11.48 16.70
C ASP A 118 0.29 -11.40 15.66
N ALA A 119 1.31 -12.27 15.75
CA ALA A 119 2.42 -12.26 14.78
C ALA A 119 1.94 -12.71 13.39
N LEU A 120 1.11 -13.75 13.33
CA LEU A 120 0.52 -14.21 12.07
C LEU A 120 -0.48 -13.18 11.52
N ASP A 121 -1.33 -12.60 12.37
CA ASP A 121 -2.30 -11.58 11.97
C ASP A 121 -1.62 -10.33 11.42
N ASN A 122 -0.53 -9.90 12.03
CA ASN A 122 0.27 -8.78 11.52
C ASN A 122 0.92 -9.11 10.16
N GLU A 123 1.40 -10.34 9.95
CA GLU A 123 1.95 -10.75 8.66
C GLU A 123 0.86 -10.77 7.58
N LYS A 124 -0.29 -11.37 7.85
CA LYS A 124 -1.47 -11.36 6.96
C LYS A 124 -1.85 -9.92 6.59
N ARG A 125 -1.85 -9.00 7.57
CA ARG A 125 -2.11 -7.59 7.32
C ARG A 125 -1.09 -6.96 6.37
N GLN A 126 0.20 -7.18 6.59
CA GLN A 126 1.26 -6.66 5.70
C GLN A 126 1.05 -7.14 4.26
N VAL A 127 0.68 -8.41 4.09
CA VAL A 127 0.48 -9.01 2.78
C VAL A 127 -0.72 -8.42 2.06
N TYR A 128 -1.89 -8.28 2.72
CA TYR A 128 -3.01 -7.69 2.02
C TYR A 128 -2.80 -6.19 1.71
N LEU A 129 -2.11 -5.43 2.56
CA LEU A 129 -1.72 -4.05 2.25
C LEU A 129 -0.80 -3.97 1.02
N GLN A 130 0.04 -4.98 0.79
CA GLN A 130 0.90 -5.09 -0.38
C GLN A 130 0.14 -5.54 -1.63
N ALA A 131 -0.84 -6.43 -1.49
CA ALA A 131 -1.59 -7.04 -2.58
C ALA A 131 -2.73 -6.15 -3.11
N ILE A 132 -3.49 -5.54 -2.21
CA ILE A 132 -4.71 -4.79 -2.54
C ILE A 132 -4.51 -3.71 -3.61
N PRO A 133 -3.44 -2.89 -3.60
CA PRO A 133 -3.25 -1.87 -4.64
C PRO A 133 -3.12 -2.43 -6.07
N SER A 134 -2.83 -3.72 -6.20
CA SER A 134 -2.73 -4.40 -7.50
C SER A 134 -3.99 -5.18 -7.87
N LEU A 135 -4.73 -5.66 -6.90
CA LEU A 135 -5.89 -6.51 -7.12
C LEU A 135 -7.22 -5.73 -7.09
N LEU A 136 -7.42 -4.83 -6.14
CA LEU A 136 -8.56 -3.95 -5.90
C LEU A 136 -9.94 -4.64 -5.77
N VAL A 137 -10.25 -5.63 -6.60
CA VAL A 137 -11.55 -6.31 -6.62
C VAL A 137 -11.96 -6.90 -5.28
N PRO A 138 -11.07 -7.46 -4.43
CA PRO A 138 -11.43 -7.91 -3.09
C PRO A 138 -12.10 -6.84 -2.24
N LEU A 139 -11.81 -5.55 -2.45
CA LEU A 139 -12.43 -4.43 -1.74
C LEU A 139 -13.94 -4.30 -1.97
N LYS A 140 -14.49 -4.92 -3.02
CA LYS A 140 -15.95 -5.00 -3.26
C LYS A 140 -16.61 -6.12 -2.42
N GLY A 141 -15.81 -6.95 -1.76
CA GLY A 141 -16.29 -8.06 -0.95
C GLY A 141 -16.83 -7.62 0.42
N LYS A 142 -17.67 -8.47 1.02
CA LYS A 142 -18.31 -8.20 2.32
C LYS A 142 -17.35 -8.05 3.50
N GLY A 143 -16.08 -8.44 3.33
CA GLY A 143 -15.05 -8.31 4.37
C GLY A 143 -14.45 -6.91 4.49
N PHE A 144 -14.81 -5.99 3.58
CA PHE A 144 -14.29 -4.63 3.57
C PHE A 144 -15.42 -3.61 3.64
N LYS A 145 -15.18 -2.54 4.42
CA LYS A 145 -16.06 -1.38 4.49
C LYS A 145 -15.33 -0.18 3.87
N LEU A 146 -16.01 0.56 3.01
CA LEU A 146 -15.46 1.70 2.31
C LEU A 146 -16.12 2.99 2.79
N GLU A 147 -15.30 4.02 3.05
CA GLU A 147 -15.73 5.37 3.40
C GLU A 147 -14.92 6.38 2.57
N SER A 148 -15.48 7.54 2.26
CA SER A 148 -14.71 8.61 1.62
C SER A 148 -13.64 9.13 2.57
N ALA A 149 -12.41 9.31 2.08
CA ALA A 149 -11.30 9.92 2.82
C ALA A 149 -10.95 11.32 2.30
N GLY A 150 -11.81 11.90 1.42
CA GLY A 150 -11.58 13.22 0.85
C GLY A 150 -10.51 13.24 -0.24
N GLU A 151 -10.01 14.43 -0.52
CA GLU A 151 -9.03 14.67 -1.57
C GLU A 151 -7.74 15.24 -0.98
N GLU A 152 -6.62 14.90 -1.61
CA GLU A 152 -5.32 15.49 -1.30
C GLU A 152 -4.45 15.59 -2.56
N LYS A 153 -3.26 16.17 -2.44
CA LYS A 153 -2.21 16.07 -3.47
C LYS A 153 -1.21 15.00 -3.07
N VAL A 154 -0.89 14.10 -4.00
CA VAL A 154 0.21 13.15 -3.87
C VAL A 154 1.30 13.56 -4.87
N GLY A 155 2.39 14.14 -4.37
CA GLY A 155 3.30 14.93 -5.20
C GLY A 155 2.53 16.13 -5.79
N ASP A 156 2.61 16.31 -7.12
CA ASP A 156 1.91 17.39 -7.83
C ASP A 156 0.51 16.98 -8.36
N LYS A 157 0.08 15.71 -8.15
CA LYS A 157 -1.15 15.17 -8.71
C LYS A 157 -2.30 15.22 -7.73
N PRO A 158 -3.49 15.68 -8.15
CA PRO A 158 -4.69 15.59 -7.33
C PRO A 158 -5.12 14.13 -7.19
N ALA A 159 -5.40 13.71 -5.98
CA ALA A 159 -5.82 12.36 -5.64
C ALA A 159 -7.08 12.38 -4.79
N VAL A 160 -7.87 11.31 -4.90
CA VAL A 160 -9.07 11.05 -4.10
C VAL A 160 -8.85 9.81 -3.25
N GLY A 161 -9.22 9.89 -1.98
CA GLY A 161 -8.99 8.85 -0.99
C GLY A 161 -10.22 8.00 -0.67
N ILE A 162 -9.98 6.71 -0.47
CA ILE A 162 -10.93 5.79 0.15
C ILE A 162 -10.32 5.26 1.44
N LYS A 163 -11.01 5.47 2.55
CA LYS A 163 -10.72 4.79 3.81
C LYS A 163 -11.37 3.41 3.77
N VAL A 164 -10.58 2.39 4.05
CA VAL A 164 -10.99 0.99 4.03
C VAL A 164 -10.82 0.41 5.41
N THR A 165 -11.88 -0.17 5.98
CA THR A 165 -11.77 -1.05 7.14
C THR A 165 -11.66 -2.48 6.65
N GLY A 166 -10.57 -3.17 7.00
CA GLY A 166 -10.29 -4.55 6.58
C GLY A 166 -10.97 -5.61 7.44
N PRO A 167 -10.80 -6.89 7.08
CA PRO A 167 -11.36 -8.01 7.84
C PRO A 167 -10.76 -8.15 9.24
N ASP A 168 -9.59 -7.57 9.47
CA ASP A 168 -8.92 -7.44 10.78
C ASP A 168 -9.47 -6.28 11.63
N SER A 169 -10.55 -5.63 11.20
CA SER A 169 -11.14 -4.43 11.82
C SER A 169 -10.19 -3.24 11.93
N LYS A 170 -9.09 -3.24 11.18
CA LYS A 170 -8.12 -2.13 11.13
C LYS A 170 -8.30 -1.35 9.84
N ASP A 171 -8.08 -0.05 9.95
CA ASP A 171 -8.23 0.87 8.82
C ASP A 171 -6.92 1.01 8.03
N PHE A 172 -7.07 1.31 6.75
CA PHE A 172 -6.04 1.89 5.88
C PHE A 172 -6.70 2.83 4.88
N THR A 173 -5.92 3.72 4.29
CA THR A 173 -6.42 4.65 3.28
C THR A 173 -5.67 4.45 1.97
N LEU A 174 -6.42 4.28 0.87
CA LEU A 174 -5.91 4.26 -0.48
C LEU A 174 -6.26 5.56 -1.19
N TYR A 175 -5.27 6.17 -1.84
CA TYR A 175 -5.46 7.34 -2.68
C TYR A 175 -5.22 6.97 -4.14
N PHE A 176 -6.09 7.48 -4.99
CA PHE A 176 -6.11 7.26 -6.42
C PHE A 176 -5.93 8.58 -7.16
N ASP A 177 -5.07 8.60 -8.14
CA ASP A 177 -4.90 9.75 -9.03
C ASP A 177 -6.21 10.09 -9.74
N LYS A 178 -6.65 11.33 -9.66
CA LYS A 178 -7.96 11.74 -10.19
C LYS A 178 -8.05 11.66 -11.71
N GLU A 179 -6.96 11.76 -12.43
CA GLU A 179 -6.93 11.66 -13.89
C GLU A 179 -6.90 10.19 -14.33
N SER A 180 -5.89 9.44 -13.94
CA SER A 180 -5.67 8.06 -14.39
C SER A 180 -6.52 7.03 -13.66
N GLY A 181 -6.96 7.30 -12.43
CA GLY A 181 -7.65 6.36 -11.55
C GLY A 181 -6.72 5.33 -10.89
N LEU A 182 -5.42 5.38 -11.14
CA LEU A 182 -4.48 4.41 -10.58
C LEU A 182 -4.16 4.71 -9.11
N PRO A 183 -3.90 3.68 -8.27
CA PRO A 183 -3.42 3.88 -6.91
C PRO A 183 -2.13 4.70 -6.88
N VAL A 184 -2.00 5.70 -6.02
CA VAL A 184 -0.79 6.53 -5.91
C VAL A 184 -0.22 6.56 -4.50
N LYS A 185 -1.04 6.23 -3.48
CA LYS A 185 -0.59 6.24 -2.09
C LYS A 185 -1.45 5.29 -1.26
N LEU A 186 -0.82 4.63 -0.29
CA LEU A 186 -1.46 3.87 0.77
C LEU A 186 -0.93 4.36 2.12
N VAL A 187 -1.81 4.56 3.08
CA VAL A 187 -1.46 4.89 4.46
C VAL A 187 -2.11 3.87 5.39
N ALA A 188 -1.32 3.26 6.26
CA ALA A 188 -1.81 2.28 7.23
C ALA A 188 -0.96 2.29 8.50
N LYS A 189 -1.57 1.92 9.63
CA LYS A 189 -0.82 1.52 10.81
C LYS A 189 -0.34 0.08 10.65
N VAL A 190 0.94 -0.15 10.93
CA VAL A 190 1.61 -1.45 10.82
C VAL A 190 2.46 -1.69 12.07
N VAL A 191 2.67 -2.95 12.40
CA VAL A 191 3.53 -3.34 13.51
C VAL A 191 4.88 -3.80 12.97
N GLY A 192 5.95 -3.29 13.52
CA GLY A 192 7.32 -3.70 13.20
C GLY A 192 7.73 -5.00 13.87
N PHE A 193 8.97 -5.44 13.59
CA PHE A 193 9.51 -6.70 14.14
C PHE A 193 9.67 -6.67 15.66
N GLY A 194 9.89 -5.51 16.26
CA GLY A 194 10.01 -5.30 17.70
C GLY A 194 8.69 -5.15 18.43
N GLY A 195 7.54 -5.16 17.70
CA GLY A 195 6.22 -4.96 18.26
C GLY A 195 5.77 -3.49 18.30
N GLU A 196 6.63 -2.55 17.89
CA GLU A 196 6.32 -1.13 17.80
C GLU A 196 5.35 -0.84 16.63
N GLU A 197 4.42 0.10 16.84
CA GLU A 197 3.47 0.53 15.82
C GLU A 197 4.02 1.74 15.05
N PHE A 198 3.89 1.71 13.72
CA PHE A 198 4.27 2.80 12.83
C PHE A 198 3.09 3.21 11.93
N THR A 199 3.04 4.48 11.56
CA THR A 199 2.26 4.91 10.41
C THR A 199 3.11 4.71 9.15
N GLN A 200 2.75 3.69 8.35
CA GLN A 200 3.43 3.43 7.08
C GLN A 200 2.70 4.15 5.94
N THR A 201 3.44 4.95 5.20
CA THR A 201 2.99 5.58 3.96
C THR A 201 3.76 4.97 2.80
N THR A 202 3.04 4.38 1.84
CA THR A 202 3.62 3.84 0.61
C THR A 202 3.13 4.65 -0.59
N THR A 203 4.03 5.20 -1.39
CA THR A 203 3.73 5.89 -2.65
C THR A 203 4.06 4.99 -3.83
N TYR A 204 3.21 5.02 -4.86
CA TYR A 204 3.33 4.20 -6.07
C TYR A 204 3.62 5.09 -7.26
N THR A 205 4.67 4.72 -8.01
CA THR A 205 5.08 5.44 -9.22
C THR A 205 5.44 4.48 -10.35
N GLU A 206 5.53 5.00 -11.57
CA GLU A 206 5.95 4.27 -12.75
C GLU A 206 5.16 2.96 -12.98
N TYR A 207 3.96 3.11 -13.51
CA TYR A 207 3.12 1.97 -13.88
C TYR A 207 3.54 1.33 -15.19
N LYS A 208 3.53 -0.01 -15.23
CA LYS A 208 3.72 -0.82 -16.45
C LYS A 208 2.53 -1.72 -16.67
N ASP A 209 2.24 -1.97 -17.94
CA ASP A 209 1.22 -2.93 -18.36
C ASP A 209 1.84 -4.33 -18.47
N PHE A 210 1.23 -5.29 -17.80
CA PHE A 210 1.56 -6.71 -17.84
C PHE A 210 0.31 -7.46 -18.30
N ASP A 211 0.22 -7.73 -19.60
CA ASP A 211 -0.90 -8.43 -20.23
C ASP A 211 -2.26 -7.78 -19.92
N GLY A 212 -2.28 -6.43 -19.93
CA GLY A 212 -3.46 -5.60 -19.67
C GLY A 212 -3.79 -5.41 -18.19
N ILE A 213 -2.87 -5.72 -17.29
CA ILE A 213 -2.91 -5.37 -15.87
C ILE A 213 -1.85 -4.32 -15.59
N LYS A 214 -2.26 -3.15 -15.13
CA LYS A 214 -1.33 -2.08 -14.75
C LYS A 214 -0.87 -2.27 -13.32
N LYS A 215 0.42 -2.53 -13.17
CA LYS A 215 1.10 -2.66 -11.88
C LYS A 215 2.11 -1.53 -11.69
N ALA A 216 2.09 -0.92 -10.51
CA ALA A 216 3.19 -0.03 -10.12
C ALA A 216 4.50 -0.82 -10.07
N ILE A 217 5.51 -0.36 -10.81
CA ILE A 217 6.83 -0.99 -10.82
C ILE A 217 7.78 -0.34 -9.82
N LYS A 218 7.48 0.85 -9.32
CA LYS A 218 8.23 1.49 -8.23
C LYS A 218 7.30 1.86 -7.09
N ALA A 219 7.74 1.57 -5.88
CA ALA A 219 7.09 2.00 -4.66
C ALA A 219 8.11 2.42 -3.60
N GLU A 220 7.77 3.47 -2.85
CA GLU A 220 8.56 3.95 -1.73
C GLU A 220 7.70 3.95 -0.47
N SER A 221 8.16 3.28 0.57
CA SER A 221 7.50 3.22 1.86
C SER A 221 8.30 3.98 2.91
N LYS A 222 7.60 4.80 3.68
CA LYS A 222 8.12 5.52 4.84
C LYS A 222 7.39 5.03 6.08
N ARG A 223 8.09 4.98 7.21
CA ARG A 223 7.53 4.75 8.55
C ARG A 223 7.71 6.01 9.39
N ASP A 224 6.61 6.55 9.89
CA ASP A 224 6.55 7.84 10.63
C ASP A 224 7.31 8.98 9.93
N GLY A 225 7.29 8.97 8.57
CA GLY A 225 7.94 9.97 7.73
C GLY A 225 9.38 9.64 7.29
N GLU A 226 10.03 8.66 7.89
CA GLU A 226 11.39 8.26 7.55
C GLU A 226 11.43 7.17 6.48
N ASP A 227 12.42 7.23 5.59
CA ASP A 227 12.59 6.26 4.50
C ASP A 227 12.79 4.86 5.09
N PHE A 228 12.01 3.89 4.58
CA PHE A 228 12.09 2.51 5.05
C PHE A 228 12.39 1.52 3.92
N ILE A 229 11.53 1.44 2.90
CA ILE A 229 11.72 0.52 1.77
C ILE A 229 11.49 1.26 0.46
N LYS A 230 12.41 1.07 -0.50
CA LYS A 230 12.20 1.35 -1.92
C LYS A 230 12.19 0.02 -2.66
N SER A 231 11.18 -0.17 -3.49
CA SER A 231 11.04 -1.39 -4.29
C SER A 231 10.91 -1.09 -5.76
N GLU A 232 11.56 -1.91 -6.59
CA GLU A 232 11.45 -1.89 -8.04
C GLU A 232 11.09 -3.29 -8.52
N VAL A 233 9.88 -3.43 -9.11
CA VAL A 233 9.38 -4.70 -9.66
C VAL A 233 10.00 -4.92 -11.04
N SER A 234 10.72 -6.02 -11.20
CA SER A 234 11.37 -6.40 -12.47
C SER A 234 10.50 -7.35 -13.31
N GLU A 235 9.74 -8.23 -12.65
CA GLU A 235 8.83 -9.17 -13.27
C GLU A 235 7.51 -9.20 -12.51
N PHE A 236 6.39 -9.35 -13.22
CA PHE A 236 5.07 -9.60 -12.66
C PHE A 236 4.31 -10.54 -13.57
N LYS A 237 3.68 -11.57 -13.01
CA LYS A 237 2.90 -12.56 -13.76
C LYS A 237 1.64 -12.93 -12.99
N VAL A 238 0.56 -13.14 -13.72
CA VAL A 238 -0.61 -13.88 -13.23
C VAL A 238 -0.33 -15.37 -13.46
N LEU A 239 -0.67 -16.19 -12.49
CA LEU A 239 -0.47 -17.63 -12.53
C LEU A 239 -1.83 -18.33 -12.64
N ASP A 240 -1.94 -19.27 -13.59
CA ASP A 240 -3.13 -20.10 -13.73
C ASP A 240 -3.24 -21.15 -12.62
N LYS A 241 -2.11 -21.59 -12.10
CA LYS A 241 -2.00 -22.57 -11.01
C LYS A 241 -0.73 -22.31 -10.19
N VAL A 242 -0.82 -22.58 -8.90
CA VAL A 242 0.31 -22.63 -7.97
C VAL A 242 0.39 -24.05 -7.42
N ASP A 243 1.61 -24.62 -7.34
CA ASP A 243 1.80 -25.87 -6.61
C ASP A 243 1.49 -25.62 -5.12
N PRO A 244 0.56 -26.33 -4.49
CA PRO A 244 0.25 -26.18 -3.06
C PRO A 244 1.48 -26.29 -2.15
N LYS A 245 2.51 -27.02 -2.59
CA LYS A 245 3.79 -27.12 -1.88
C LYS A 245 4.55 -25.78 -1.81
N ALA A 246 4.24 -24.83 -2.70
CA ALA A 246 4.84 -23.50 -2.65
C ALA A 246 4.57 -22.80 -1.31
N PHE A 247 3.44 -23.11 -0.67
CA PHE A 247 3.04 -22.53 0.61
C PHE A 247 3.26 -23.48 1.81
N SER A 248 4.11 -24.49 1.64
CA SER A 248 4.51 -25.36 2.73
C SER A 248 5.52 -24.68 3.65
N GLU A 249 5.64 -25.20 4.87
CA GLU A 249 6.70 -24.84 5.82
C GLU A 249 8.07 -24.85 5.13
N PRO A 250 8.90 -23.80 5.31
CA PRO A 250 10.23 -23.73 4.72
C PRO A 250 11.17 -24.75 5.38
N GLU A 251 11.95 -25.44 4.56
CA GLU A 251 12.96 -26.41 5.00
C GLU A 251 14.12 -25.75 5.77
#